data_ed1b8dfc88cc8dca9f991dc51289fcae
#
_entry.id   ed1b8dfc88cc8dca9f991dc51289fcae
#
_cell.length_a   1.000
_cell.length_b   1.000
_cell.length_c   1.000
_cell.angle_alpha   90.00
_cell.angle_beta   90.00
_cell.angle_gamma   90.00
#
_symmetry.space_group_name_H-M   'P 1'
#
loop_
_entity.id
_entity.type
_entity.pdbx_description
1 polymer ?
#
loop_
_entity_poly.entity_id
_entity_poly.type
_entity_poly.pdbx_seq_one_letter_code
_entity_poly.pdbx_strand_id
1 'polypeptide(L)'
;MTRLRKMMLEELQRRNYSAITPRKYLQVVTDFAKHFGKSPHQLGPNHLRTYQAYLLQERKFASGTAVNCVAALRFFFVKTLKRYQFRDFLPYPRDRRRLPTILSLEEVARLINAAGNPLPARLTHDPVCHWHAPLGTRSLESVRHR
;
A
#
# COMPACT_ATOMS: atom_id res chain seq x y z
N MET A 1 -3.06 22.37 -14.82
CA MET A 1 -2.66 21.62 -13.59
C MET A 1 -2.24 22.61 -12.52
N THR A 2 -2.72 22.44 -11.29
CA THR A 2 -2.28 23.30 -10.17
C THR A 2 -0.81 23.04 -9.83
N ARG A 3 -0.07 24.08 -9.42
CA ARG A 3 1.35 24.01 -9.03
C ARG A 3 1.60 22.88 -8.01
N LEU A 4 0.72 22.75 -7.02
CA LEU A 4 0.83 21.71 -5.97
C LEU A 4 0.77 20.28 -6.52
N ARG A 5 -0.13 20.05 -7.50
CA ARG A 5 -0.24 18.74 -8.15
C ARG A 5 1.03 18.37 -8.90
N LYS A 6 1.63 19.34 -9.59
CA LYS A 6 2.89 19.15 -10.33
C LYS A 6 4.03 18.81 -9.35
N MET A 7 4.21 19.59 -8.28
CA MET A 7 5.22 19.34 -7.25
C MET A 7 5.07 17.95 -6.63
N MET A 8 3.84 17.53 -6.33
CA MET A 8 3.60 16.20 -5.76
C MET A 8 3.94 15.08 -6.74
N LEU A 9 3.61 15.23 -8.02
CA LEU A 9 3.96 14.27 -9.07
C LEU A 9 5.47 14.13 -9.24
N GLU A 10 6.19 15.24 -9.32
CA GLU A 10 7.65 15.27 -9.42
C GLU A 10 8.32 14.55 -8.23
N GLU A 11 7.81 14.81 -7.02
CA GLU A 11 8.35 14.16 -5.82
C GLU A 11 8.06 12.64 -5.79
N LEU A 12 6.91 12.20 -6.29
CA LEU A 12 6.56 10.78 -6.41
C LEU A 12 7.41 10.08 -7.49
N GLN A 13 7.61 10.73 -8.64
CA GLN A 13 8.45 10.22 -9.73
C GLN A 13 9.91 10.09 -9.29
N ARG A 14 10.45 11.12 -8.62
CA ARG A 14 11.82 11.11 -8.09
C ARG A 14 12.08 9.93 -7.15
N ARG A 15 11.04 9.44 -6.47
CA ARG A 15 11.12 8.29 -5.55
C ARG A 15 10.74 6.97 -6.20
N ASN A 16 10.58 6.95 -7.51
CA ASN A 16 10.26 5.76 -8.30
C ASN A 16 9.00 5.01 -7.81
N TYR A 17 7.94 5.73 -7.42
CA TYR A 17 6.67 5.11 -7.11
C TYR A 17 6.02 4.55 -8.39
N SER A 18 5.36 3.38 -8.27
CA SER A 18 4.62 2.79 -9.39
C SER A 18 3.55 3.75 -9.94
N ALA A 19 3.20 3.63 -11.22
CA ALA A 19 2.25 4.53 -11.91
C ALA A 19 0.86 4.63 -11.25
N ILE A 20 0.46 3.63 -10.48
CA ILE A 20 -0.84 3.58 -9.79
C ILE A 20 -0.85 4.47 -8.54
N THR A 21 0.26 4.51 -7.80
CA THR A 21 0.37 5.25 -6.53
C THR A 21 0.13 6.76 -6.69
N PRO A 22 0.73 7.47 -7.66
CA PRO A 22 0.48 8.89 -7.89
C PRO A 22 -1.00 9.20 -8.13
N ARG A 23 -1.68 8.37 -8.90
CA ARG A 23 -3.11 8.56 -9.19
C ARG A 23 -3.95 8.49 -7.93
N LYS A 24 -3.73 7.46 -7.09
CA LYS A 24 -4.42 7.28 -5.81
C LYS A 24 -4.10 8.42 -4.82
N TYR A 25 -2.86 8.81 -4.71
CA TYR A 25 -2.43 9.86 -3.79
C TYR A 25 -3.01 11.23 -4.18
N LEU A 26 -2.98 11.56 -5.46
CA LEU A 26 -3.59 12.80 -5.95
C LEU A 26 -5.11 12.81 -5.74
N GLN A 27 -5.78 11.67 -5.93
CA GLN A 27 -7.21 11.54 -5.65
C GLN A 27 -7.52 11.87 -4.19
N VAL A 28 -6.80 11.26 -3.24
CA VAL A 28 -6.99 11.50 -1.81
C VAL A 28 -6.80 12.99 -1.45
N VAL A 29 -5.75 13.63 -1.97
CA VAL A 29 -5.52 15.07 -1.72
C VAL A 29 -6.61 15.94 -2.34
N THR A 30 -7.13 15.56 -3.49
CA THR A 30 -8.25 16.25 -4.14
C THR A 30 -9.54 16.10 -3.31
N ASP A 31 -9.83 14.89 -2.82
CA ASP A 31 -11.01 14.62 -2.00
C ASP A 31 -10.93 15.37 -0.65
N PHE A 32 -9.73 15.43 -0.06
CA PHE A 32 -9.47 16.24 1.13
C PHE A 32 -9.74 17.74 0.90
N ALA A 33 -9.25 18.28 -0.22
CA ALA A 33 -9.49 19.68 -0.59
C ALA A 33 -10.97 19.98 -0.86
N LYS A 34 -11.67 19.06 -1.53
CA LYS A 34 -13.11 19.17 -1.80
C LYS A 34 -13.93 19.14 -0.52
N HIS A 35 -13.58 18.27 0.44
CA HIS A 35 -14.29 18.17 1.71
C HIS A 35 -14.33 19.48 2.49
N PHE A 36 -13.24 20.25 2.46
CA PHE A 36 -13.16 21.55 3.15
C PHE A 36 -13.42 22.76 2.24
N GLY A 37 -13.57 22.56 0.93
CA GLY A 37 -13.75 23.67 -0.03
C GLY A 37 -12.58 24.64 -0.10
N LYS A 38 -11.39 24.25 0.40
CA LYS A 38 -10.20 25.09 0.50
C LYS A 38 -9.00 24.44 -0.17
N SER A 39 -8.04 25.28 -0.56
CA SER A 39 -6.79 24.75 -1.12
C SER A 39 -6.01 23.94 -0.07
N PRO A 40 -5.45 22.76 -0.40
CA PRO A 40 -4.85 21.86 0.58
C PRO A 40 -3.71 22.49 1.39
N HIS A 41 -2.97 23.45 0.81
CA HIS A 41 -1.85 24.10 1.51
C HIS A 41 -2.30 25.06 2.63
N GLN A 42 -3.55 25.51 2.61
CA GLN A 42 -4.14 26.39 3.63
C GLN A 42 -4.70 25.62 4.81
N LEU A 43 -4.85 24.30 4.65
CA LEU A 43 -5.41 23.44 5.68
C LEU A 43 -4.36 23.09 6.73
N GLY A 44 -4.75 23.24 8.00
CA GLY A 44 -3.88 23.02 9.15
C GLY A 44 -4.07 21.62 9.79
N PRO A 45 -3.34 21.34 10.88
CA PRO A 45 -3.38 20.04 11.56
C PRO A 45 -4.79 19.67 12.09
N ASN A 46 -5.58 20.66 12.52
CA ASN A 46 -6.94 20.41 13.00
C ASN A 46 -7.83 19.83 11.89
N HIS A 47 -7.72 20.35 10.66
CA HIS A 47 -8.47 19.82 9.51
C HIS A 47 -8.08 18.37 9.19
N LEU A 48 -6.81 18.01 9.39
CA LEU A 48 -6.34 16.64 9.20
C LEU A 48 -6.96 15.67 10.21
N ARG A 49 -7.04 16.07 11.48
CA ARG A 49 -7.68 15.27 12.54
C ARG A 49 -9.16 15.08 12.26
N THR A 50 -9.87 16.17 11.92
CA THR A 50 -11.29 16.12 11.58
C THR A 50 -11.54 15.22 10.38
N TYR A 51 -10.72 15.33 9.33
CA TYR A 51 -10.85 14.48 8.14
C TYR A 51 -10.57 13.01 8.43
N GLN A 52 -9.58 12.71 9.27
CA GLN A 52 -9.29 11.34 9.69
C GLN A 52 -10.45 10.73 10.47
N ALA A 53 -11.08 11.50 11.38
CA ALA A 53 -12.28 11.08 12.09
C ALA A 53 -13.45 10.84 11.12
N TYR A 54 -13.66 11.73 10.16
CA TYR A 54 -14.66 11.59 9.09
C TYR A 54 -14.49 10.31 8.30
N LEU A 55 -13.26 9.98 7.88
CA LEU A 55 -12.96 8.75 7.11
C LEU A 55 -13.30 7.47 7.89
N LEU A 56 -13.05 7.46 9.20
CA LEU A 56 -13.25 6.29 10.05
C LEU A 56 -14.69 6.17 10.56
N GLN A 57 -15.33 7.28 10.96
CA GLN A 57 -16.65 7.29 11.59
C GLN A 57 -17.79 7.37 10.59
N GLU A 58 -17.73 8.33 9.66
CA GLU A 58 -18.81 8.56 8.68
C GLU A 58 -18.66 7.69 7.45
N ARG A 59 -17.48 7.70 6.82
CA ARG A 59 -17.22 6.88 5.60
C ARG A 59 -16.99 5.42 5.92
N LYS A 60 -16.75 5.05 7.19
CA LYS A 60 -16.51 3.65 7.63
C LYS A 60 -15.51 2.90 6.77
N PHE A 61 -14.46 3.58 6.34
CA PHE A 61 -13.43 2.95 5.52
C PHE A 61 -12.74 1.82 6.29
N ALA A 62 -12.47 0.72 5.58
CA ALA A 62 -11.62 -0.33 6.13
C ALA A 62 -10.26 0.27 6.54
N SER A 63 -9.67 -0.27 7.61
CA SER A 63 -8.40 0.20 8.18
C SER A 63 -7.30 0.35 7.13
N GLY A 64 -7.17 -0.60 6.20
CA GLY A 64 -6.21 -0.54 5.10
C GLY A 64 -6.43 0.64 4.15
N THR A 65 -7.69 0.99 3.85
CA THR A 65 -8.01 2.16 3.03
C THR A 65 -7.69 3.45 3.77
N ALA A 66 -8.05 3.52 5.06
CA ALA A 66 -7.75 4.68 5.90
C ALA A 66 -6.22 4.89 6.04
N VAL A 67 -5.44 3.82 6.19
CA VAL A 67 -3.97 3.86 6.19
C VAL A 67 -3.43 4.48 4.89
N ASN A 68 -3.95 4.06 3.73
CA ASN A 68 -3.54 4.62 2.44
C ASN A 68 -3.87 6.11 2.31
N CYS A 69 -5.05 6.55 2.81
CA CYS A 69 -5.43 7.97 2.83
C CYS A 69 -4.47 8.78 3.73
N VAL A 70 -4.17 8.28 4.93
CA VAL A 70 -3.22 8.91 5.85
C VAL A 70 -1.83 8.99 5.23
N ALA A 71 -1.37 7.91 4.57
CA ALA A 71 -0.08 7.89 3.89
C ALA A 71 0.00 8.95 2.78
N ALA A 72 -1.05 9.10 1.97
CA ALA A 72 -1.12 10.10 0.91
C ALA A 72 -1.07 11.54 1.45
N LEU A 73 -1.86 11.84 2.50
CA LEU A 73 -1.87 13.15 3.14
C LEU A 73 -0.52 13.43 3.80
N ARG A 74 0.05 12.45 4.50
CA ARG A 74 1.36 12.57 5.12
C ARG A 74 2.46 12.82 4.09
N PHE A 75 2.41 12.13 2.95
CA PHE A 75 3.32 12.38 1.84
C PHE A 75 3.19 13.82 1.33
N PHE A 76 1.97 14.29 1.12
CA PHE A 76 1.72 15.65 0.63
C PHE A 76 2.24 16.71 1.61
N PHE A 77 1.88 16.66 2.88
CA PHE A 77 2.29 17.68 3.85
C PHE A 77 3.76 17.60 4.21
N VAL A 78 4.30 16.40 4.44
CA VAL A 78 5.68 16.23 4.93
C VAL A 78 6.70 16.27 3.80
N LYS A 79 6.43 15.59 2.67
CA LYS A 79 7.41 15.46 1.59
C LYS A 79 7.26 16.55 0.52
N THR A 80 6.03 16.86 0.10
CA THR A 80 5.79 17.87 -0.94
C THR A 80 5.85 19.29 -0.39
N LEU A 81 5.16 19.58 0.73
CA LEU A 81 5.15 20.90 1.35
C LEU A 81 6.26 21.12 2.38
N LYS A 82 7.06 20.08 2.68
CA LYS A 82 8.17 20.08 3.66
C LYS A 82 7.75 20.56 5.07
N ARG A 83 6.49 20.37 5.44
CA ARG A 83 5.94 20.71 6.75
C ARG A 83 6.08 19.52 7.70
N TYR A 84 7.26 19.29 8.24
CA TYR A 84 7.60 18.09 9.05
C TYR A 84 6.77 17.97 10.32
N GLN A 85 6.34 19.07 10.91
CA GLN A 85 5.46 19.11 12.10
C GLN A 85 4.14 18.37 11.91
N PHE A 86 3.64 18.21 10.68
CA PHE A 86 2.41 17.49 10.39
C PHE A 86 2.54 15.97 10.54
N ARG A 87 3.75 15.46 10.71
CA ARG A 87 4.01 14.03 10.89
C ARG A 87 3.30 13.47 12.12
N ASP A 88 3.31 14.20 13.22
CA ASP A 88 2.78 13.74 14.50
C ASP A 88 1.25 13.89 14.60
N PHE A 89 0.66 14.76 13.78
CA PHE A 89 -0.78 14.95 13.71
C PHE A 89 -1.54 13.90 12.88
N LEU A 90 -0.84 13.02 12.17
CA LEU A 90 -1.40 11.98 11.31
C LEU A 90 -0.92 10.59 11.76
N PRO A 91 -1.41 10.06 12.90
CA PRO A 91 -1.11 8.70 13.30
C PRO A 91 -1.75 7.71 12.31
N TYR A 92 -1.06 6.61 12.05
CA TYR A 92 -1.65 5.53 11.26
C TYR A 92 -2.73 4.81 12.08
N PRO A 93 -3.93 4.57 11.50
CA PRO A 93 -4.95 3.76 12.15
C PRO A 93 -4.40 2.37 12.44
N ARG A 94 -4.69 1.86 13.64
CA ARG A 94 -4.35 0.48 13.98
C ARG A 94 -5.24 -0.49 13.23
N ASP A 95 -4.64 -1.43 12.55
CA ASP A 95 -5.36 -2.54 11.93
C ASP A 95 -5.57 -3.66 12.97
N ARG A 96 -6.83 -4.05 13.17
CA ARG A 96 -7.15 -5.23 13.96
C ARG A 96 -6.92 -6.44 13.04
N ARG A 97 -5.70 -6.95 13.01
CA ARG A 97 -5.42 -8.22 12.31
C ARG A 97 -6.30 -9.30 12.91
N ARG A 98 -7.22 -9.81 12.11
CA ARG A 98 -7.90 -11.06 12.42
C ARG A 98 -6.96 -12.18 11.99
N LEU A 99 -6.71 -13.10 12.89
CA LEU A 99 -5.99 -14.31 12.53
C LEU A 99 -6.80 -15.05 11.47
N PRO A 100 -6.18 -15.51 10.38
CA PRO A 100 -6.87 -16.31 9.40
C PRO A 100 -7.38 -17.59 10.08
N THR A 101 -8.58 -18.01 9.73
CA THR A 101 -9.11 -19.31 10.14
C THR A 101 -8.27 -20.38 9.46
N ILE A 102 -7.60 -21.19 10.26
CA ILE A 102 -6.82 -22.32 9.75
C ILE A 102 -7.80 -23.46 9.54
N LEU A 103 -7.97 -23.86 8.28
CA LEU A 103 -8.78 -25.01 7.91
C LEU A 103 -8.03 -26.31 8.23
N SER A 104 -8.75 -27.33 8.69
CA SER A 104 -8.21 -28.67 8.84
C SER A 104 -7.93 -29.30 7.47
N LEU A 105 -7.08 -30.31 7.40
CA LEU A 105 -6.80 -31.04 6.16
C LEU A 105 -8.08 -31.60 5.52
N GLU A 106 -9.03 -32.05 6.35
CA GLU A 106 -10.33 -32.57 5.89
C GLU A 106 -11.21 -31.49 5.25
N GLU A 107 -11.25 -30.31 5.85
CA GLU A 107 -11.98 -29.15 5.30
C GLU A 107 -11.38 -28.67 4.00
N VAL A 108 -10.05 -28.65 3.89
CA VAL A 108 -9.35 -28.34 2.64
C VAL A 108 -9.69 -29.37 1.56
N ALA A 109 -9.66 -30.67 1.89
CA ALA A 109 -10.01 -31.71 0.95
C ALA A 109 -11.46 -31.58 0.45
N ARG A 110 -12.41 -31.29 1.35
CA ARG A 110 -13.82 -31.03 1.00
C ARG A 110 -13.97 -29.83 0.06
N LEU A 111 -13.25 -28.74 0.33
CA LEU A 111 -13.25 -27.54 -0.53
C LEU A 111 -12.70 -27.86 -1.93
N ILE A 112 -11.60 -28.60 -2.01
CA ILE A 112 -10.98 -28.98 -3.28
C ILE A 112 -11.95 -29.86 -4.09
N ASN A 113 -12.60 -30.84 -3.45
CA ASN A 113 -13.57 -31.73 -4.10
C ASN A 113 -14.84 -30.98 -4.53
N ALA A 114 -15.31 -30.02 -3.73
CA ALA A 114 -16.49 -29.22 -4.06
C ALA A 114 -16.25 -28.20 -5.17
N ALA A 115 -14.99 -27.75 -5.38
CA ALA A 115 -14.67 -26.77 -6.40
C ALA A 115 -14.83 -27.26 -7.85
N GLY A 116 -15.01 -28.60 -8.06
CA GLY A 116 -15.27 -29.18 -9.38
C GLY A 116 -14.22 -28.85 -10.46
N ASN A 117 -13.09 -28.29 -10.08
CA ASN A 117 -12.07 -27.84 -11.01
C ASN A 117 -10.94 -28.90 -11.10
N PRO A 118 -10.61 -29.40 -12.30
CA PRO A 118 -9.59 -30.43 -12.48
C PRO A 118 -8.16 -29.96 -12.13
N LEU A 119 -7.92 -28.65 -11.98
CA LEU A 119 -6.62 -28.10 -11.60
C LEU A 119 -6.14 -28.50 -10.19
N PRO A 120 -6.99 -28.55 -9.14
CA PRO A 120 -6.55 -28.96 -7.80
C PRO A 120 -6.11 -30.41 -7.71
N ALA A 121 -6.68 -31.31 -8.54
CA ALA A 121 -6.34 -32.72 -8.51
C ALA A 121 -4.88 -33.02 -8.94
N ARG A 122 -4.26 -32.14 -9.72
CA ARG A 122 -2.84 -32.27 -10.10
C ARG A 122 -1.87 -31.87 -8.99
N LEU A 123 -2.30 -31.01 -8.06
CA LEU A 123 -1.45 -30.54 -6.95
C LEU A 123 -1.36 -31.56 -5.81
N THR A 124 -2.26 -32.54 -5.74
CA THR A 124 -2.29 -33.54 -4.66
C THR A 124 -1.48 -34.79 -4.96
N HIS A 125 -0.95 -34.92 -6.19
CA HIS A 125 -0.27 -36.16 -6.61
C HIS A 125 1.24 -36.04 -6.82
N ASP A 126 1.85 -34.86 -6.58
CA ASP A 126 3.30 -34.71 -6.57
C ASP A 126 3.81 -34.53 -5.14
N PRO A 127 4.25 -35.61 -4.46
CA PRO A 127 4.77 -35.52 -3.09
C PRO A 127 6.18 -34.94 -3.01
N VAL A 128 6.78 -34.50 -4.10
CA VAL A 128 8.14 -33.96 -4.08
C VAL A 128 8.29 -32.80 -5.05
N CYS A 129 7.84 -31.61 -4.66
CA CYS A 129 8.44 -30.40 -5.24
C CYS A 129 9.87 -30.27 -4.68
N HIS A 130 10.81 -30.94 -5.30
CA HIS A 130 12.24 -30.67 -5.11
C HIS A 130 12.51 -29.28 -5.68
N TRP A 131 12.51 -28.30 -4.80
CA TRP A 131 13.03 -26.99 -5.15
C TRP A 131 14.54 -27.08 -5.31
N HIS A 132 15.00 -27.47 -6.48
CA HIS A 132 16.39 -27.24 -6.88
C HIS A 132 16.53 -25.77 -7.23
N ALA A 133 16.96 -24.96 -6.28
CA ALA A 133 17.57 -23.68 -6.58
C ALA A 133 18.84 -23.95 -7.40
N PRO A 134 18.99 -23.38 -8.60
CA PRO A 134 20.27 -23.45 -9.29
C PRO A 134 21.24 -22.57 -8.50
N LEU A 135 22.15 -23.21 -7.78
CA LEU A 135 23.38 -22.59 -7.29
C LEU A 135 24.21 -22.20 -8.51
N GLY A 136 24.01 -21.00 -9.00
CA GLY A 136 24.91 -20.38 -10.00
C GLY A 136 26.24 -20.10 -9.33
N THR A 137 27.15 -21.04 -9.42
CA THR A 137 28.56 -20.82 -9.17
C THR A 137 29.08 -19.86 -10.24
N ARG A 138 29.11 -18.57 -9.89
CA ARG A 138 29.94 -17.63 -10.64
C ARG A 138 31.38 -17.91 -10.29
N SER A 139 32.03 -18.61 -11.20
CA SER A 139 33.49 -18.75 -11.29
C SER A 139 34.10 -17.35 -11.32
N LEU A 140 34.89 -17.03 -10.31
CA LEU A 140 35.79 -15.89 -10.31
C LEU A 140 37.02 -16.31 -11.14
N GLU A 141 36.97 -16.02 -12.42
CA GLU A 141 38.19 -16.09 -13.24
C GLU A 141 38.94 -14.76 -13.10
N SER A 142 40.13 -14.92 -12.53
CA SER A 142 41.17 -13.92 -12.38
C SER A 142 41.54 -13.30 -13.71
N VAL A 143 41.52 -11.99 -13.84
CA VAL A 143 42.30 -11.27 -14.84
C VAL A 143 43.51 -10.69 -14.17
N ARG A 144 44.63 -11.38 -14.34
CA ARG A 144 45.99 -10.90 -14.15
C ARG A 144 46.47 -10.20 -15.44
N HIS A 145 47.15 -9.08 -15.28
CA HIS A 145 48.17 -8.46 -16.18
C HIS A 145 47.68 -7.86 -17.53
N ARG A 146 47.77 -6.54 -17.70
CA ARG A 146 49.02 -5.74 -17.99
C ARG A 146 48.68 -4.25 -17.87
#